data_792c9bd928ec3757f741f70f6683abed
#
_entry.id   792c9bd928ec3757f741f70f6683abed
#
_cell.length_a   1.000
_cell.length_b   1.000
_cell.length_c   1.000
_cell.angle_alpha   90.00
_cell.angle_beta   90.00
_cell.angle_gamma   90.00
#
_symmetry.space_group_name_H-M   'P 1'
#
loop_
_entity.id
_entity.type
_entity.pdbx_description
1 polymer ?
#
loop_
_entity_poly.entity_id
_entity_poly.type
_entity_poly.pdbx_seq_one_letter_code
_entity_poly.pdbx_strand_id
1 'polypeptide(L)'
;MQFAAGAAVSLFTDEAEVVRLGTQYMKSYVLDCMIAGIHFCCSGFFCACGLSGLSFLHNCISIVVARIPLAWLACRYFPETLYPMGLAAPIGSLISVAICLIALRWIRRHPKKLVMNFCLLYTSDAADDGE
;
A
#
# COMPACT_ATOMS: atom_id res chain seq x y z
N MET A 1 -7.87 4.78 -18.11
CA MET A 1 -8.25 3.67 -17.19
C MET A 1 -9.72 3.75 -16.77
N GLN A 2 -10.24 4.87 -16.30
CA GLN A 2 -11.66 4.94 -15.88
C GLN A 2 -12.67 4.69 -17.00
N PHE A 3 -12.38 5.14 -18.22
CA PHE A 3 -13.25 4.92 -19.38
C PHE A 3 -13.14 3.53 -20.01
N ALA A 4 -12.02 2.84 -19.78
CA ALA A 4 -11.77 1.51 -20.36
C ALA A 4 -11.97 0.36 -19.34
N ALA A 5 -12.43 0.67 -18.11
CA ALA A 5 -12.59 -0.34 -17.07
C ALA A 5 -13.58 -1.44 -17.47
N GLY A 6 -14.70 -1.09 -18.11
CA GLY A 6 -15.67 -2.04 -18.61
C GLY A 6 -15.09 -2.95 -19.70
N ALA A 7 -14.39 -2.37 -20.67
CA ALA A 7 -13.74 -3.13 -21.75
C ALA A 7 -12.63 -4.05 -21.22
N ALA A 8 -11.90 -3.62 -20.19
CA ALA A 8 -10.87 -4.45 -19.56
C ALA A 8 -11.46 -5.66 -18.84
N VAL A 9 -12.60 -5.50 -18.15
CA VAL A 9 -13.26 -6.61 -17.46
C VAL A 9 -13.94 -7.55 -18.45
N SER A 10 -14.52 -7.05 -19.54
CA SER A 10 -15.17 -7.88 -20.58
C SER A 10 -14.18 -8.76 -21.35
N LEU A 11 -12.87 -8.51 -21.28
CA LEU A 11 -11.86 -9.42 -21.81
C LEU A 11 -11.72 -10.73 -21.02
N PHE A 12 -12.16 -10.73 -19.76
CA PHE A 12 -12.05 -11.90 -18.87
C PHE A 12 -13.35 -12.65 -18.68
N THR A 13 -14.50 -12.02 -18.94
CA THR A 13 -15.82 -12.64 -18.77
C THR A 13 -16.88 -11.93 -19.61
N ASP A 14 -17.81 -12.72 -20.14
CA ASP A 14 -18.97 -12.23 -20.90
C ASP A 14 -20.22 -12.05 -20.02
N GLU A 15 -20.13 -12.39 -18.74
CA GLU A 15 -21.26 -12.29 -17.80
C GLU A 15 -21.51 -10.84 -17.40
N ALA A 16 -22.64 -10.29 -17.83
CA ALA A 16 -22.96 -8.86 -17.68
C ALA A 16 -22.92 -8.37 -16.23
N GLU A 17 -23.33 -9.21 -15.27
CA GLU A 17 -23.33 -8.87 -13.84
C GLU A 17 -21.88 -8.78 -13.30
N VAL A 18 -21.03 -9.71 -13.68
CA VAL A 18 -19.61 -9.70 -13.30
C VAL A 18 -18.89 -8.51 -13.93
N VAL A 19 -19.18 -8.17 -15.18
CA VAL A 19 -18.62 -6.99 -15.86
C VAL A 19 -19.04 -5.70 -15.15
N ARG A 20 -20.30 -5.60 -14.72
CA ARG A 20 -20.83 -4.45 -13.99
C ARG A 20 -20.12 -4.27 -12.64
N LEU A 21 -20.05 -5.34 -11.86
CA LEU A 21 -19.42 -5.33 -10.53
C LEU A 21 -17.91 -5.10 -10.60
N GLY A 22 -17.24 -5.78 -11.53
CA GLY A 22 -15.80 -5.61 -11.77
C GLY A 22 -15.45 -4.20 -12.24
N THR A 23 -16.29 -3.57 -13.06
CA THR A 23 -16.11 -2.18 -13.49
C THR A 23 -16.20 -1.20 -12.32
N GLN A 24 -17.15 -1.41 -11.41
CA GLN A 24 -17.28 -0.61 -10.20
C GLN A 24 -16.04 -0.72 -9.30
N TYR A 25 -15.57 -1.94 -9.11
CA TYR A 25 -14.35 -2.21 -8.32
C TYR A 25 -13.12 -1.56 -8.95
N MET A 26 -12.91 -1.72 -10.25
CA MET A 26 -11.77 -1.13 -10.98
C MET A 26 -11.75 0.39 -10.90
N LYS A 27 -12.90 1.05 -11.00
CA LYS A 27 -12.99 2.52 -10.87
C LYS A 27 -12.56 3.01 -9.50
N SER A 28 -12.91 2.30 -8.44
CA SER A 28 -12.48 2.62 -7.08
C SER A 28 -11.00 2.33 -6.86
N TYR A 29 -10.51 1.22 -7.41
CA TYR A 29 -9.13 0.77 -7.26
C TYR A 29 -8.11 1.67 -7.97
N VAL A 30 -8.50 2.32 -9.06
CA VAL A 30 -7.62 3.30 -9.76
C VAL A 30 -7.19 4.44 -8.83
N LEU A 31 -8.06 4.87 -7.92
CA LEU A 31 -7.69 5.88 -6.92
C LEU A 31 -6.61 5.37 -5.96
N ASP A 32 -6.66 4.08 -5.60
CA ASP A 32 -5.62 3.45 -4.77
C ASP A 32 -4.26 3.45 -5.46
N CYS A 33 -4.20 3.24 -6.77
CA CYS A 33 -2.94 3.22 -7.51
C CYS A 33 -2.15 4.53 -7.40
N MET A 34 -2.82 5.67 -7.34
CA MET A 34 -2.17 6.98 -7.17
C MET A 34 -1.58 7.12 -5.75
N ILE A 35 -2.35 6.73 -4.74
CA ILE A 35 -1.92 6.79 -3.33
C ILE A 35 -0.84 5.73 -3.06
N ALA A 36 -1.00 4.53 -3.62
CA ALA A 36 -0.03 3.45 -3.53
C ALA A 36 1.34 3.84 -4.12
N GLY A 37 1.38 4.63 -5.19
CA GLY A 37 2.64 5.16 -5.73
C GLY A 37 3.44 5.94 -4.69
N ILE A 38 2.80 6.83 -3.94
CA ILE A 38 3.43 7.59 -2.85
C ILE A 38 3.87 6.65 -1.73
N HIS A 39 3.02 5.69 -1.37
CA HIS A 39 3.32 4.68 -0.36
C HIS A 39 4.56 3.85 -0.72
N PHE A 40 4.67 3.37 -1.96
CA PHE A 40 5.82 2.61 -2.43
C PHE A 40 7.10 3.44 -2.46
N CYS A 41 7.04 4.71 -2.83
CA CYS A 41 8.19 5.62 -2.74
C CYS A 41 8.70 5.77 -1.29
N CYS A 42 7.78 5.96 -0.33
CA CYS A 42 8.15 6.03 1.08
C CYS A 42 8.73 4.70 1.59
N SER A 43 8.14 3.57 1.19
CA SER A 43 8.62 2.25 1.55
C SER A 43 10.03 1.99 1.00
N GLY A 44 10.29 2.33 -0.26
CA GLY A 44 11.61 2.25 -0.88
C GLY A 44 12.64 3.13 -0.17
N PHE A 45 12.26 4.34 0.22
CA PHE A 45 13.13 5.21 1.01
C PHE A 45 13.50 4.58 2.37
N PHE A 46 12.57 3.97 3.10
CA PHE A 46 12.88 3.29 4.35
C PHE A 46 13.79 2.08 4.15
N CYS A 47 13.59 1.32 3.07
CA CYS A 47 14.50 0.22 2.73
C CYS A 47 15.91 0.72 2.41
N ALA A 48 16.03 1.81 1.63
CA ALA A 48 17.32 2.43 1.31
C ALA A 48 18.04 2.98 2.56
N CYS A 49 17.29 3.40 3.59
CA CYS A 49 17.82 3.84 4.87
C CYS A 49 18.15 2.69 5.85
N GLY A 50 18.10 1.43 5.41
CA GLY A 50 18.30 0.26 6.27
C GLY A 50 17.17 0.01 7.28
N LEU A 51 16.02 0.65 7.11
CA LEU A 51 14.84 0.54 7.98
C LEU A 51 13.77 -0.36 7.35
N SER A 52 14.18 -1.47 6.73
CA SER A 52 13.27 -2.41 6.07
C SER A 52 12.21 -2.99 7.01
N GLY A 53 12.55 -3.20 8.28
CA GLY A 53 11.59 -3.61 9.31
C GLY A 53 10.47 -2.61 9.53
N LEU A 54 10.74 -1.30 9.45
CA LEU A 54 9.72 -0.25 9.54
C LEU A 54 8.83 -0.26 8.30
N SER A 55 9.41 -0.47 7.12
CA SER A 55 8.67 -0.62 5.86
C SER A 55 7.72 -1.83 5.90
N PHE A 56 8.17 -2.95 6.42
CA PHE A 56 7.34 -4.13 6.60
C PHE A 56 6.22 -3.91 7.62
N LEU A 57 6.56 -3.34 8.77
CA LEU A 57 5.62 -3.14 9.89
C LEU A 57 4.44 -2.24 9.49
N HIS A 58 4.69 -1.08 8.86
CA HIS A 58 3.61 -0.18 8.48
C HIS A 58 2.71 -0.78 7.39
N ASN A 59 3.28 -1.63 6.52
CA ASN A 59 2.53 -2.35 5.50
C ASN A 59 1.61 -3.39 6.14
N CYS A 60 2.11 -4.19 7.09
CA CYS A 60 1.32 -5.15 7.84
C CYS A 60 0.19 -4.47 8.63
N ILE A 61 0.48 -3.36 9.31
CA ILE A 61 -0.52 -2.58 10.06
C ILE A 61 -1.62 -2.08 9.11
N SER A 62 -1.26 -1.55 7.94
CA SER A 62 -2.23 -1.07 6.95
C SER A 62 -3.16 -2.20 6.46
N ILE A 63 -2.61 -3.38 6.20
CA ILE A 63 -3.41 -4.52 5.74
C ILE A 63 -4.34 -5.02 6.86
N VAL A 64 -3.78 -5.29 8.03
CA VAL A 64 -4.51 -5.93 9.14
C VAL A 64 -5.54 -4.99 9.77
N VAL A 65 -5.19 -3.71 9.96
CA VAL A 65 -6.04 -2.75 10.69
C VAL A 65 -7.02 -2.03 9.76
N ALA A 66 -6.68 -1.84 8.51
CA ALA A 66 -7.52 -1.09 7.57
C ALA A 66 -8.16 -1.99 6.51
N ARG A 67 -7.38 -2.68 5.68
CA ARG A 67 -7.91 -3.41 4.52
C ARG A 67 -8.83 -4.57 4.93
N ILE A 68 -8.43 -5.40 5.89
CA ILE A 68 -9.21 -6.56 6.32
C ILE A 68 -10.54 -6.13 6.97
N PRO A 69 -10.58 -5.27 8.01
CA PRO A 69 -11.83 -4.93 8.64
C PRO A 69 -12.75 -4.09 7.75
N LEU A 70 -12.22 -3.20 6.92
CA LEU A 70 -13.03 -2.42 5.98
C LEU A 70 -13.64 -3.30 4.88
N ALA A 71 -12.87 -4.25 4.33
CA ALA A 71 -13.40 -5.20 3.35
C ALA A 71 -14.49 -6.09 3.97
N TRP A 72 -14.28 -6.59 5.18
CA TRP A 72 -15.28 -7.37 5.90
C TRP A 72 -16.55 -6.55 6.17
N LEU A 73 -16.41 -5.31 6.62
CA LEU A 73 -17.53 -4.41 6.88
C LEU A 73 -18.30 -4.10 5.59
N ALA A 74 -17.60 -3.85 4.49
CA ALA A 74 -18.20 -3.59 3.17
C ALA A 74 -19.01 -4.79 2.69
N CYS A 75 -18.49 -6.01 2.80
CA CYS A 75 -19.22 -7.23 2.45
C CYS A 75 -20.46 -7.45 3.31
N ARG A 76 -20.42 -7.06 4.58
CA ARG A 76 -21.54 -7.28 5.51
C ARG A 76 -22.69 -6.30 5.32
N TYR A 77 -22.36 -5.02 5.02
CA TYR A 77 -23.37 -3.95 4.91
C TYR A 77 -23.85 -3.69 3.47
N PHE A 78 -23.03 -4.05 2.48
CA PHE A 78 -23.32 -3.78 1.07
C PHE A 78 -23.03 -4.99 0.18
N PRO A 79 -23.80 -6.11 0.34
CA PRO A 79 -23.54 -7.33 -0.43
C PRO A 79 -23.82 -7.19 -1.94
N GLU A 80 -24.63 -6.20 -2.34
CA GLU A 80 -25.04 -6.01 -3.74
C GLU A 80 -24.08 -5.12 -4.56
N THR A 81 -23.12 -4.44 -3.92
CA THR A 81 -22.20 -3.52 -4.60
C THR A 81 -20.76 -3.73 -4.16
N LEU A 82 -19.86 -3.87 -5.15
CA LEU A 82 -18.41 -3.98 -4.87
C LEU A 82 -17.71 -2.62 -4.71
N TYR A 83 -18.42 -1.52 -4.89
CA TYR A 83 -17.85 -0.17 -4.79
C TYR A 83 -17.26 0.15 -3.40
N PRO A 84 -17.95 -0.14 -2.27
CA PRO A 84 -17.39 0.10 -0.93
C PRO A 84 -16.18 -0.80 -0.64
N MET A 85 -16.17 -2.02 -1.17
CA MET A 85 -15.04 -2.94 -1.04
C MET A 85 -13.81 -2.40 -1.79
N GLY A 86 -14.01 -1.80 -2.97
CA GLY A 86 -12.94 -1.13 -3.71
C GLY A 86 -12.37 0.10 -3.00
N LEU A 87 -13.18 0.82 -2.20
CA LEU A 87 -12.74 1.96 -1.40
C LEU A 87 -11.92 1.56 -0.16
N ALA A 88 -12.01 0.32 0.29
CA ALA A 88 -11.19 -0.18 1.41
C ALA A 88 -9.68 -0.12 1.08
N ALA A 89 -9.30 -0.31 -0.19
CA ALA A 89 -7.91 -0.24 -0.63
C ALA A 89 -7.32 1.18 -0.48
N PRO A 90 -7.90 2.25 -1.07
CA PRO A 90 -7.35 3.60 -0.94
C PRO A 90 -7.35 4.12 0.52
N ILE A 91 -8.33 3.74 1.33
CA ILE A 91 -8.34 4.08 2.76
C ILE A 91 -7.16 3.42 3.47
N GLY A 92 -6.89 2.14 3.21
CA GLY A 92 -5.72 1.44 3.73
C GLY A 92 -4.40 2.09 3.32
N SER A 93 -4.29 2.48 2.05
CA SER A 93 -3.11 3.17 1.51
C SER A 93 -2.92 4.56 2.13
N LEU A 94 -3.99 5.33 2.37
CA LEU A 94 -3.93 6.61 3.07
C LEU A 94 -3.42 6.46 4.51
N ILE A 95 -3.90 5.47 5.24
CA ILE A 95 -3.42 5.17 6.60
C ILE A 95 -1.93 4.83 6.57
N SER A 96 -1.50 4.01 5.61
CA SER A 96 -0.09 3.66 5.44
C SER A 96 0.78 4.88 5.14
N VAL A 97 0.35 5.75 4.23
CA VAL A 97 1.06 7.02 3.92
C VAL A 97 1.14 7.92 5.16
N ALA A 98 0.06 8.02 5.95
CA ALA A 98 0.06 8.80 7.18
C ALA A 98 1.10 8.27 8.20
N ILE A 99 1.17 6.95 8.38
CA ILE A 99 2.17 6.31 9.24
C ILE A 99 3.58 6.60 8.71
N CYS A 100 3.81 6.50 7.40
CA CYS A 100 5.09 6.82 6.76
C CYS A 100 5.52 8.27 7.02
N LEU A 101 4.59 9.23 6.88
CA LEU A 101 4.88 10.65 7.12
C LEU A 101 5.22 10.93 8.59
N ILE A 102 4.54 10.28 9.53
CA ILE A 102 4.85 10.36 10.96
C ILE A 102 6.24 9.79 11.23
N ALA A 103 6.54 8.62 10.66
CA ALA A 103 7.85 7.98 10.79
C ALA A 103 8.97 8.85 10.19
N LEU A 104 8.77 9.45 9.01
CA LEU A 104 9.72 10.38 8.39
C LEU A 104 9.96 11.63 9.27
N ARG A 105 8.90 12.19 9.86
CA ARG A 105 9.03 13.30 10.81
C ARG A 105 9.83 12.93 12.04
N TRP A 106 9.60 11.72 12.56
CA TRP A 106 10.34 11.22 13.72
C TRP A 106 11.82 11.01 13.41
N ILE A 107 12.12 10.40 12.25
CA ILE A 107 13.51 10.19 11.77
C ILE A 107 14.22 11.52 11.56
N ARG A 108 13.57 12.52 10.95
CA ARG A 108 14.13 13.87 10.80
C ARG A 108 14.48 14.54 12.11
N ARG A 109 13.74 14.25 13.17
CA ARG A 109 14.02 14.78 14.53
C ARG A 109 15.16 14.02 15.24
N HIS A 110 15.48 12.81 14.78
CA HIS A 110 16.51 11.95 15.39
C HIS A 110 17.53 11.44 14.34
N PRO A 111 18.26 12.36 13.68
CA PRO A 111 19.14 11.98 12.55
C PRO A 111 20.29 11.06 12.95
N LYS A 112 20.74 11.10 14.22
CA LYS A 112 21.84 10.26 14.73
C LYS A 112 21.56 8.76 14.63
N LYS A 113 20.30 8.33 14.79
CA LYS A 113 19.92 6.91 14.68
C LYS A 113 19.96 6.43 13.22
N LEU A 114 19.62 7.30 12.27
CA LEU A 114 19.64 6.99 10.85
C LEU A 114 21.08 6.78 10.34
N VAL A 115 21.98 7.69 10.71
CA VAL A 115 23.40 7.62 10.32
C VAL A 115 24.05 6.37 10.90
N MET A 116 23.75 6.01 12.15
CA MET A 116 24.30 4.84 12.80
C MET A 116 23.84 3.53 12.14
N ASN A 117 22.57 3.43 11.77
CA ASN A 117 22.05 2.25 11.05
C ASN A 117 22.64 2.14 9.64
N PHE A 118 22.82 3.26 8.95
CA PHE A 118 23.43 3.28 7.62
C PHE A 118 24.90 2.87 7.65
N CYS A 119 25.66 3.36 8.63
CA CYS A 119 27.05 2.95 8.85
C CYS A 119 27.18 1.45 9.18
N LEU A 120 26.29 0.92 10.02
CA LEU A 120 26.31 -0.50 10.39
C LEU A 120 25.95 -1.41 9.20
N LEU A 121 25.02 -1.00 8.34
CA LEU A 121 24.66 -1.75 7.12
C LEU A 121 25.84 -1.78 6.15
N TYR A 122 26.48 -0.65 5.92
CA TYR A 122 27.61 -0.53 5.00
C TYR A 122 28.84 -1.32 5.48
N THR A 123 29.10 -1.36 6.78
CA THR A 123 30.19 -2.17 7.35
C THR A 123 29.90 -3.67 7.33
N SER A 124 28.63 -4.09 7.43
CA SER A 124 28.25 -5.49 7.32
C SER A 124 28.42 -6.02 5.90
N ASP A 125 27.96 -5.26 4.87
CA ASP A 125 28.14 -5.65 3.47
C ASP A 125 29.62 -5.71 3.07
N ALA A 126 30.45 -4.76 3.56
CA ALA A 126 31.89 -4.76 3.29
C ALA A 126 32.66 -5.90 3.99
N ALA A 127 32.09 -6.50 5.03
CA ALA A 127 32.67 -7.67 5.71
C ALA A 127 32.33 -8.98 5.00
N ASP A 128 31.19 -9.05 4.29
CA ASP A 128 30.73 -10.24 3.56
C ASP A 128 31.42 -10.39 2.20
N ASP A 129 31.86 -9.28 1.59
CA ASP A 129 32.61 -9.27 0.32
C ASP A 129 34.12 -9.60 0.50
N GLY A 130 34.57 -9.91 1.69
CA GLY A 130 35.99 -10.13 2.05
C GLY A 130 36.40 -11.58 2.32
N GLU A 131 35.53 -12.58 2.08
CA GLU A 131 35.87 -14.01 2.18
C GLU A 131 36.00 -14.72 0.83
#